data_a090a0ed394653964ae8acb17287f5f2
#
_entry.id   a090a0ed394653964ae8acb17287f5f2
#
_cell.length_a   1.000
_cell.length_b   1.000
_cell.length_c   1.000
_cell.angle_alpha   90.00
_cell.angle_beta   90.00
_cell.angle_gamma   90.00
#
_symmetry.space_group_name_H-M   'P 1'
#
loop_
_entity.id
_entity.type
_entity.pdbx_description
1 polymer ?
#
loop_
_entity_poly.entity_id
_entity_poly.type
_entity_poly.pdbx_seq_one_letter_code
_entity_poly.pdbx_strand_id
1 'polypeptide(L)'
;MTDELPPVSNESDRAYRHADEDWRDLFADLAAGRLAVLDELYDAAAPRLFGLALWRTGSKDDAADVVQEVFVRVAEQGARLAKVRNPRAWIMTVANRAAIDLIRRRSRRQTEPLEDCAYLTAAADDGERTLAATQVSVLLAGLPDTHRVVIYLRHFAGCTFSEIGDIVGVPKFTAASRYRNGIQKLRKLLEGDHEAR
;
A
#
# COMPACT_ATOMS: atom_id res chain seq x y z
N MET A 1 -24.91 15.90 13.58
CA MET A 1 -23.58 15.90 14.21
C MET A 1 -22.61 15.42 13.14
N THR A 2 -21.95 16.35 12.46
CA THR A 2 -20.99 16.09 11.37
C THR A 2 -19.75 15.49 12.00
N ASP A 3 -19.56 14.19 11.82
CA ASP A 3 -18.36 13.42 12.23
C ASP A 3 -17.20 13.81 11.28
N GLU A 4 -16.61 14.98 11.53
CA GLU A 4 -15.48 15.49 10.80
C GLU A 4 -14.25 14.74 11.32
N LEU A 5 -13.78 13.76 10.52
CA LEU A 5 -12.51 13.07 10.78
C LEU A 5 -11.40 14.10 10.95
N PRO A 6 -10.52 13.97 11.97
CA PRO A 6 -9.46 14.93 12.23
C PRO A 6 -8.60 15.10 10.97
N PRO A 7 -8.18 16.33 10.63
CA PRO A 7 -7.27 16.57 9.54
C PRO A 7 -5.98 15.79 9.80
N VAL A 8 -5.57 14.98 8.82
CA VAL A 8 -4.22 14.38 8.82
C VAL A 8 -3.22 15.52 8.96
N SER A 9 -2.34 15.43 9.95
CA SER A 9 -1.48 16.54 10.37
C SER A 9 -0.70 17.14 9.18
N ASN A 10 -0.61 18.47 9.16
CA ASN A 10 0.05 19.26 8.13
C ASN A 10 1.54 18.90 7.92
N GLU A 11 2.17 18.26 8.89
CA GLU A 11 3.54 17.76 8.84
C GLU A 11 3.69 16.52 7.96
N SER A 12 2.78 15.56 8.08
CA SER A 12 2.76 14.37 7.21
C SER A 12 2.57 14.76 5.74
N ASP A 13 1.66 15.70 5.44
CA ASP A 13 1.42 16.18 4.08
C ASP A 13 2.62 16.97 3.51
N ARG A 14 3.45 17.59 4.36
CA ARG A 14 4.70 18.25 3.92
C ARG A 14 5.81 17.23 3.61
N ALA A 15 6.02 16.28 4.49
CA ALA A 15 7.01 15.21 4.28
C ALA A 15 6.72 14.40 3.00
N TYR A 16 5.43 14.13 2.73
CA TYR A 16 5.01 13.43 1.52
C TYR A 16 5.22 14.26 0.24
N ARG A 17 5.10 15.60 0.30
CA ARG A 17 5.33 16.49 -0.86
C ARG A 17 6.81 16.57 -1.25
N HIS A 18 7.73 16.66 -0.29
CA HIS A 18 9.16 16.62 -0.59
C HIS A 18 9.56 15.29 -1.25
N ALA A 19 9.10 14.16 -0.71
CA ALA A 19 9.32 12.87 -1.33
C ALA A 19 8.76 12.77 -2.77
N ASP A 20 7.71 13.52 -3.11
CA ASP A 20 7.15 13.53 -4.46
C ASP A 20 8.03 14.30 -5.46
N GLU A 21 8.72 15.35 -5.03
CA GLU A 21 9.67 16.09 -5.85
C GLU A 21 10.88 15.22 -6.14
N ASP A 22 11.46 14.58 -5.13
CA ASP A 22 12.58 13.64 -5.26
C ASP A 22 12.26 12.52 -6.27
N TRP A 23 11.06 11.95 -6.21
CA TRP A 23 10.69 10.87 -7.14
C TRP A 23 10.52 11.32 -8.59
N ARG A 24 10.15 12.58 -8.84
CA ARG A 24 10.10 13.14 -10.20
C ARG A 24 11.48 13.26 -10.81
N ASP A 25 12.46 13.70 -10.02
CA ASP A 25 13.84 13.82 -10.46
C ASP A 25 14.44 12.45 -10.75
N LEU A 26 14.23 11.45 -9.87
CA LEU A 26 14.65 10.07 -10.08
C LEU A 26 14.04 9.47 -11.36
N PHE A 27 12.74 9.70 -11.61
CA PHE A 27 12.08 9.23 -12.84
C PHE A 27 12.60 9.94 -14.09
N ALA A 28 12.91 11.24 -14.01
CA ALA A 28 13.52 11.97 -15.12
C ALA A 28 14.92 11.45 -15.42
N ASP A 29 15.69 11.13 -14.39
CA ASP A 29 17.03 10.57 -14.49
C ASP A 29 17.02 9.16 -15.10
N LEU A 30 16.12 8.29 -14.65
CA LEU A 30 15.93 6.97 -15.24
C LEU A 30 15.48 7.07 -16.70
N ALA A 31 14.58 8.01 -17.02
CA ALA A 31 14.15 8.25 -18.41
C ALA A 31 15.29 8.73 -19.32
N ALA A 32 16.28 9.43 -18.76
CA ALA A 32 17.49 9.84 -19.44
C ALA A 32 18.56 8.71 -19.55
N GLY A 33 18.26 7.51 -19.03
CA GLY A 33 19.16 6.37 -19.06
C GLY A 33 20.17 6.31 -17.90
N ARG A 34 20.05 7.16 -16.88
CA ARG A 34 20.90 7.13 -15.69
C ARG A 34 20.43 6.03 -14.72
N LEU A 35 20.82 4.78 -15.02
CA LEU A 35 20.39 3.62 -14.22
C LEU A 35 20.95 3.61 -12.79
N ALA A 36 22.02 4.36 -12.50
CA ALA A 36 22.61 4.44 -11.17
C ALA A 36 21.63 4.96 -10.09
N VAL A 37 20.60 5.72 -10.48
CA VAL A 37 19.57 6.23 -9.54
C VAL A 37 18.51 5.19 -9.20
N LEU A 38 18.57 3.99 -9.79
CA LEU A 38 17.61 2.92 -9.50
C LEU A 38 17.69 2.44 -8.05
N ASP A 39 18.91 2.40 -7.49
CA ASP A 39 19.13 2.02 -6.09
C ASP A 39 18.49 3.05 -5.15
N GLU A 40 18.64 4.34 -5.44
CA GLU A 40 18.01 5.42 -4.66
C GLU A 40 16.49 5.34 -4.72
N LEU A 41 15.93 5.09 -5.90
CA LEU A 41 14.48 4.86 -6.04
C LEU A 41 14.03 3.61 -5.29
N TYR A 42 14.86 2.55 -5.30
CA TYR A 42 14.58 1.33 -4.55
C TYR A 42 14.49 1.61 -3.05
N ASP A 43 15.48 2.25 -2.47
CA ASP A 43 15.53 2.57 -1.04
C ASP A 43 14.32 3.44 -0.62
N ALA A 44 13.94 4.39 -1.45
CA ALA A 44 12.80 5.27 -1.20
C ALA A 44 11.44 4.58 -1.33
N ALA A 45 11.28 3.66 -2.28
CA ALA A 45 9.99 3.09 -2.66
C ALA A 45 9.73 1.70 -2.07
N ALA A 46 10.75 0.83 -1.99
CA ALA A 46 10.59 -0.58 -1.64
C ALA A 46 9.84 -0.82 -0.31
N PRO A 47 10.08 -0.08 0.78
CA PRO A 47 9.33 -0.30 2.03
C PRO A 47 7.82 -0.10 1.87
N ARG A 48 7.41 0.92 1.07
CA ARG A 48 5.99 1.21 0.82
C ARG A 48 5.36 0.21 -0.14
N LEU A 49 6.11 -0.21 -1.15
CA LEU A 49 5.65 -1.23 -2.11
C LEU A 49 5.48 -2.58 -1.42
N PHE A 50 6.47 -2.97 -0.62
CA PHE A 50 6.44 -4.19 0.17
C PHE A 50 5.25 -4.22 1.12
N GLY A 51 5.04 -3.13 1.88
CA GLY A 51 3.89 -3.03 2.77
C GLY A 51 2.55 -3.13 2.03
N LEU A 52 2.38 -2.44 0.88
CA LEU A 52 1.17 -2.56 0.07
C LEU A 52 0.95 -4.01 -0.41
N ALA A 53 2.00 -4.63 -0.92
CA ALA A 53 1.96 -6.00 -1.41
C ALA A 53 1.64 -6.99 -0.28
N LEU A 54 2.28 -6.84 0.89
CA LEU A 54 2.03 -7.66 2.06
C LEU A 54 0.58 -7.54 2.55
N TRP A 55 0.04 -6.32 2.58
CA TRP A 55 -1.37 -6.09 2.95
C TRP A 55 -2.36 -6.68 1.95
N ARG A 56 -1.94 -6.87 0.71
CA ARG A 56 -2.73 -7.51 -0.34
C ARG A 56 -2.64 -9.03 -0.30
N THR A 57 -1.41 -9.55 -0.28
CA THR A 57 -1.13 -10.97 -0.48
C THR A 57 -1.15 -11.77 0.82
N GLY A 58 -0.88 -11.11 1.96
CA GLY A 58 -0.69 -11.78 3.24
C GLY A 58 0.61 -12.59 3.33
N SER A 59 1.50 -12.55 2.34
CA SER A 59 2.72 -13.35 2.25
C SER A 59 3.94 -12.47 2.04
N LYS A 60 4.99 -12.66 2.87
CA LYS A 60 6.26 -11.93 2.73
C LYS A 60 6.97 -12.25 1.40
N ASP A 61 6.95 -13.52 1.01
CA ASP A 61 7.58 -13.96 -0.24
C ASP A 61 6.89 -13.34 -1.44
N ASP A 62 5.56 -13.35 -1.46
CA ASP A 62 4.78 -12.69 -2.52
C ASP A 62 5.00 -11.19 -2.53
N ALA A 63 5.13 -10.57 -1.36
CA ALA A 63 5.39 -9.15 -1.28
C ALA A 63 6.77 -8.81 -1.86
N ALA A 64 7.78 -9.63 -1.61
CA ALA A 64 9.10 -9.49 -2.21
C ALA A 64 9.06 -9.67 -3.74
N ASP A 65 8.35 -10.69 -4.22
CA ASP A 65 8.16 -10.92 -5.66
C ASP A 65 7.47 -9.73 -6.35
N VAL A 66 6.45 -9.15 -5.71
CA VAL A 66 5.78 -7.96 -6.23
C VAL A 66 6.74 -6.76 -6.30
N VAL A 67 7.58 -6.55 -5.28
CA VAL A 67 8.57 -5.47 -5.31
C VAL A 67 9.54 -5.67 -6.47
N GLN A 68 10.08 -6.87 -6.65
CA GLN A 68 10.98 -7.18 -7.77
C GLN A 68 10.30 -6.92 -9.12
N GLU A 69 9.07 -7.41 -9.31
CA GLU A 69 8.30 -7.21 -10.54
C GLU A 69 8.09 -5.71 -10.85
N VAL A 70 7.85 -4.89 -9.81
CA VAL A 70 7.71 -3.44 -9.97
C VAL A 70 8.99 -2.82 -10.51
N PHE A 71 10.16 -3.17 -9.94
CA PHE A 71 11.44 -2.60 -10.37
C PHE A 71 11.87 -3.09 -11.75
N VAL A 72 11.56 -4.33 -12.10
CA VAL A 72 11.70 -4.81 -13.49
C VAL A 72 10.89 -3.95 -14.44
N ARG A 73 9.61 -3.68 -14.13
CA ARG A 73 8.75 -2.82 -14.96
C ARG A 73 9.24 -1.38 -15.03
N VAL A 74 9.77 -0.83 -13.92
CA VAL A 74 10.40 0.50 -13.92
C VAL A 74 11.56 0.53 -14.92
N ALA A 75 12.46 -0.45 -14.85
CA ALA A 75 13.62 -0.53 -15.75
C ALA A 75 13.19 -0.66 -17.22
N GLU A 76 12.18 -1.48 -17.51
CA GLU A 76 11.65 -1.69 -18.87
C GLU A 76 10.98 -0.45 -19.48
N GLN A 77 10.45 0.46 -18.64
CA GLN A 77 9.81 1.67 -19.15
C GLN A 77 10.80 2.62 -19.83
N GLY A 78 12.05 2.71 -19.34
CA GLY A 78 13.07 3.55 -19.92
C GLY A 78 12.58 4.98 -20.15
N ALA A 79 12.80 5.54 -21.35
CA ALA A 79 12.40 6.91 -21.70
C ALA A 79 10.91 7.22 -21.54
N ARG A 80 10.03 6.21 -21.40
CA ARG A 80 8.59 6.43 -21.17
C ARG A 80 8.30 6.97 -19.79
N LEU A 81 9.20 6.79 -18.81
CA LEU A 81 9.09 7.34 -17.46
C LEU A 81 8.97 8.86 -17.47
N ALA A 82 9.56 9.56 -18.46
CA ALA A 82 9.42 11.01 -18.63
C ALA A 82 7.96 11.49 -18.78
N LYS A 83 7.04 10.61 -19.20
CA LYS A 83 5.62 10.93 -19.36
C LYS A 83 4.80 10.74 -18.08
N VAL A 84 5.40 10.18 -17.04
CA VAL A 84 4.72 9.90 -15.77
C VAL A 84 4.62 11.19 -14.96
N ARG A 85 3.40 11.72 -14.84
CA ARG A 85 3.15 12.99 -14.12
C ARG A 85 3.23 12.83 -12.58
N ASN A 86 2.85 11.69 -12.08
CA ASN A 86 2.89 11.36 -10.64
C ASN A 86 3.59 10.01 -10.46
N PRO A 87 4.92 10.01 -10.27
CA PRO A 87 5.73 8.79 -10.11
C PRO A 87 5.24 7.91 -8.96
N ARG A 88 4.92 8.50 -7.80
CA ARG A 88 4.46 7.77 -6.63
C ARG A 88 3.15 7.03 -6.90
N ALA A 89 2.13 7.72 -7.39
CA ALA A 89 0.85 7.08 -7.70
C ALA A 89 1.00 6.03 -8.81
N TRP A 90 1.88 6.27 -9.78
CA TRP A 90 2.16 5.33 -10.86
C TRP A 90 2.81 4.04 -10.33
N ILE A 91 3.87 4.15 -9.52
CA ILE A 91 4.57 2.96 -9.00
C ILE A 91 3.67 2.16 -8.03
N MET A 92 2.85 2.84 -7.21
CA MET A 92 1.85 2.21 -6.36
C MET A 92 0.76 1.51 -7.18
N THR A 93 0.37 2.06 -8.34
CA THR A 93 -0.56 1.42 -9.27
C THR A 93 0.04 0.14 -9.85
N VAL A 94 1.32 0.18 -10.22
CA VAL A 94 2.05 -1.00 -10.73
C VAL A 94 2.09 -2.10 -9.66
N ALA A 95 2.46 -1.76 -8.43
CA ALA A 95 2.51 -2.71 -7.31
C ALA A 95 1.13 -3.30 -6.99
N ASN A 96 0.09 -2.47 -6.94
CA ASN A 96 -1.27 -2.92 -6.69
C ASN A 96 -1.76 -3.92 -7.74
N ARG A 97 -1.47 -3.66 -9.02
CA ARG A 97 -1.82 -4.55 -10.13
C ARG A 97 -1.02 -5.86 -10.07
N ALA A 98 0.29 -5.78 -9.83
CA ALA A 98 1.14 -6.97 -9.70
C ALA A 98 0.66 -7.88 -8.56
N ALA A 99 0.33 -7.33 -7.40
CA ALA A 99 -0.23 -8.08 -6.27
C ALA A 99 -1.56 -8.76 -6.63
N ILE A 100 -2.48 -8.03 -7.28
CA ILE A 100 -3.77 -8.60 -7.72
C ILE A 100 -3.55 -9.74 -8.72
N ASP A 101 -2.66 -9.56 -9.69
CA ASP A 101 -2.37 -10.56 -10.70
C ASP A 101 -1.72 -11.81 -10.10
N LEU A 102 -0.87 -11.64 -9.08
CA LEU A 102 -0.27 -12.74 -8.33
C LEU A 102 -1.33 -13.54 -7.57
N ILE A 103 -2.23 -12.86 -6.83
CA ILE A 103 -3.35 -13.50 -6.13
C ILE A 103 -4.24 -14.28 -7.11
N ARG A 104 -4.60 -13.68 -8.25
CA ARG A 104 -5.41 -14.35 -9.29
C ARG A 104 -4.72 -15.59 -9.87
N ARG A 105 -3.39 -15.52 -10.08
CA ARG A 105 -2.60 -16.67 -10.55
C ARG A 105 -2.58 -17.80 -9.52
N ARG A 106 -2.46 -17.49 -8.23
CA ARG A 106 -2.53 -18.48 -7.15
C ARG A 106 -3.90 -19.13 -7.05
N SER A 107 -4.98 -18.34 -7.03
CA SER A 107 -6.35 -18.87 -6.97
C SER A 107 -6.68 -19.81 -8.12
N ARG A 108 -6.08 -19.61 -9.30
CA ARG A 108 -6.28 -20.54 -10.43
C ARG A 108 -5.49 -21.85 -10.29
N ARG A 109 -4.40 -21.85 -9.52
CA ARG A 109 -3.55 -23.05 -9.30
C ARG A 109 -3.97 -23.86 -8.10
N GLN A 110 -4.62 -23.24 -7.13
CA GLN A 110 -5.10 -23.88 -5.92
C GLN A 110 -6.59 -24.16 -6.09
N THR A 111 -6.94 -25.46 -6.05
CA THR A 111 -8.34 -25.94 -6.06
C THR A 111 -8.96 -25.84 -4.65
N GLU A 112 -8.21 -25.38 -3.64
CA GLU A 112 -8.67 -25.19 -2.28
C GLU A 112 -8.85 -23.71 -1.94
N PRO A 113 -9.88 -23.33 -1.14
CA PRO A 113 -10.09 -21.96 -0.69
C PRO A 113 -8.89 -21.49 0.14
N LEU A 114 -8.33 -20.34 -0.22
CA LEU A 114 -7.38 -19.61 0.65
C LEU A 114 -8.09 -19.30 1.97
N GLU A 115 -7.60 -19.85 3.06
CA GLU A 115 -7.95 -19.35 4.39
C GLU A 115 -7.47 -17.90 4.49
N ASP A 116 -8.43 -16.98 4.69
CA ASP A 116 -8.19 -15.54 4.73
C ASP A 116 -7.21 -15.17 5.85
N CYS A 117 -6.09 -14.55 5.46
CA CYS A 117 -5.33 -13.58 6.27
C CYS A 117 -4.63 -14.03 7.58
N ALA A 118 -4.29 -15.31 7.75
CA ALA A 118 -3.51 -15.77 8.93
C ALA A 118 -2.05 -15.21 8.98
N TYR A 119 -1.56 -14.59 7.91
CA TYR A 119 -0.15 -14.22 7.76
C TYR A 119 0.21 -12.76 8.08
N LEU A 120 -0.75 -11.90 8.41
CA LEU A 120 -0.45 -10.53 8.86
C LEU A 120 0.23 -10.50 10.24
N THR A 121 0.22 -11.61 10.96
CA THR A 121 0.86 -11.76 12.26
C THR A 121 2.38 -11.98 12.20
N ALA A 122 2.93 -12.32 11.03
CA ALA A 122 4.34 -12.70 10.88
C ALA A 122 5.29 -11.51 10.57
N ALA A 123 4.80 -10.28 10.54
CA ALA A 123 5.60 -9.10 10.15
C ALA A 123 6.31 -8.38 11.30
N ALA A 124 6.30 -8.94 12.53
CA ALA A 124 6.90 -8.32 13.70
C ALA A 124 8.05 -9.19 14.23
N ASP A 125 9.27 -8.85 13.82
CA ASP A 125 10.50 -9.40 14.37
C ASP A 125 11.25 -8.32 15.15
N ASP A 126 10.63 -7.85 16.26
CA ASP A 126 11.27 -7.04 17.31
C ASP A 126 10.37 -7.08 18.56
N GLY A 127 10.87 -7.65 19.64
CA GLY A 127 10.21 -8.16 20.84
C GLY A 127 9.10 -7.32 21.51
N GLU A 128 9.14 -6.02 21.60
CA GLU A 128 8.14 -5.21 22.32
C GLU A 128 7.13 -4.50 21.37
N ARG A 129 7.51 -4.29 20.12
CA ARG A 129 6.60 -3.89 19.03
C ARG A 129 5.67 -5.02 18.58
N THR A 130 5.99 -6.25 18.91
CA THR A 130 5.35 -7.48 18.43
C THR A 130 3.89 -7.61 18.87
N LEU A 131 3.54 -7.28 20.12
CA LEU A 131 2.16 -7.41 20.62
C LEU A 131 1.21 -6.39 19.99
N ALA A 132 1.61 -5.11 19.95
CA ALA A 132 0.79 -4.07 19.33
C ALA A 132 0.69 -4.25 17.79
N ALA A 133 1.78 -4.64 17.14
CA ALA A 133 1.78 -4.93 15.70
C ALA A 133 0.92 -6.18 15.39
N THR A 134 0.94 -7.20 16.23
CA THR A 134 0.11 -8.39 16.10
C THR A 134 -1.37 -8.05 16.26
N GLN A 135 -1.74 -7.25 17.28
CA GLN A 135 -3.12 -6.81 17.49
C GLN A 135 -3.64 -6.00 16.32
N VAL A 136 -2.86 -5.03 15.84
CA VAL A 136 -3.22 -4.22 14.65
C VAL A 136 -3.38 -5.11 13.41
N SER A 137 -2.51 -6.09 13.23
CA SER A 137 -2.57 -7.03 12.11
C SER A 137 -3.84 -7.89 12.14
N VAL A 138 -4.23 -8.39 13.32
CA VAL A 138 -5.47 -9.16 13.50
C VAL A 138 -6.71 -8.29 13.22
N LEU A 139 -6.73 -7.05 13.74
CA LEU A 139 -7.81 -6.11 13.49
C LEU A 139 -7.96 -5.78 12.00
N LEU A 140 -6.82 -5.60 11.32
CA LEU A 140 -6.80 -5.34 9.88
C LEU A 140 -7.22 -6.56 9.06
N ALA A 141 -6.90 -7.78 9.51
CA ALA A 141 -7.34 -9.01 8.88
C ALA A 141 -8.88 -9.14 8.87
N GLY A 142 -9.55 -8.61 9.90
CA GLY A 142 -11.02 -8.55 9.96
C GLY A 142 -11.67 -7.57 8.99
N LEU A 143 -10.88 -6.76 8.25
CA LEU A 143 -11.40 -5.84 7.25
C LEU A 143 -11.45 -6.49 5.85
N PRO A 144 -12.50 -6.20 5.05
CA PRO A 144 -12.47 -6.48 3.63
C PRO A 144 -11.22 -5.87 2.96
N ASP A 145 -10.59 -6.59 2.03
CA ASP A 145 -9.40 -6.13 1.30
C ASP A 145 -9.56 -4.73 0.68
N THR A 146 -10.75 -4.43 0.14
CA THR A 146 -11.08 -3.12 -0.44
C THR A 146 -11.02 -1.95 0.55
N HIS A 147 -11.28 -2.19 1.85
CA HIS A 147 -11.15 -1.18 2.90
C HIS A 147 -9.71 -1.10 3.40
N ARG A 148 -9.10 -2.26 3.63
CA ARG A 148 -7.74 -2.40 4.13
C ARG A 148 -6.73 -1.67 3.24
N VAL A 149 -6.79 -1.88 1.93
CA VAL A 149 -5.88 -1.26 0.96
C VAL A 149 -6.00 0.25 0.90
N VAL A 150 -7.21 0.78 0.99
CA VAL A 150 -7.44 2.23 0.98
C VAL A 150 -6.89 2.89 2.25
N ILE A 151 -7.02 2.22 3.41
CA ILE A 151 -6.41 2.67 4.66
C ILE A 151 -4.88 2.68 4.53
N TYR A 152 -4.29 1.61 3.99
CA TYR A 152 -2.85 1.54 3.77
C TYR A 152 -2.36 2.71 2.89
N LEU A 153 -2.96 2.88 1.72
CA LEU A 153 -2.57 3.92 0.77
C LEU A 153 -2.70 5.33 1.37
N ARG A 154 -3.70 5.56 2.22
CA ARG A 154 -3.88 6.86 2.88
C ARG A 154 -2.86 7.13 3.97
N HIS A 155 -2.59 6.16 4.87
CA HIS A 155 -1.79 6.38 6.08
C HIS A 155 -0.31 6.05 5.91
N PHE A 156 0.03 5.05 5.12
CA PHE A 156 1.40 4.57 4.98
C PHE A 156 2.05 4.99 3.65
N ALA A 157 1.26 5.08 2.58
CA ALA A 157 1.76 5.55 1.31
C ALA A 157 1.53 7.07 1.09
N GLY A 158 0.77 7.75 1.96
CA GLY A 158 0.53 9.18 1.91
C GLY A 158 -0.30 9.64 0.69
N CYS A 159 -1.08 8.74 0.07
CA CYS A 159 -1.85 9.06 -1.12
C CYS A 159 -3.10 9.90 -0.80
N THR A 160 -3.44 10.83 -1.68
CA THR A 160 -4.72 11.53 -1.68
C THR A 160 -5.84 10.58 -2.11
N PHE A 161 -7.11 10.89 -1.79
CA PHE A 161 -8.23 10.06 -2.25
C PHE A 161 -8.38 10.02 -3.78
N SER A 162 -7.90 11.02 -4.50
CA SER A 162 -7.85 11.01 -5.96
C SER A 162 -6.87 9.95 -6.45
N GLU A 163 -5.63 10.00 -5.94
CA GLU A 163 -4.58 9.02 -6.26
C GLU A 163 -4.99 7.60 -5.87
N ILE A 164 -5.60 7.43 -4.68
CA ILE A 164 -6.13 6.14 -4.24
C ILE A 164 -7.16 5.62 -5.23
N GLY A 165 -8.07 6.50 -5.68
CA GLY A 165 -9.06 6.15 -6.71
C GLY A 165 -8.40 5.61 -7.98
N ASP A 166 -7.38 6.31 -8.48
CA ASP A 166 -6.61 5.91 -9.67
C ASP A 166 -5.86 4.58 -9.45
N ILE A 167 -5.23 4.39 -8.27
CA ILE A 167 -4.48 3.18 -7.92
C ILE A 167 -5.38 1.96 -7.86
N VAL A 168 -6.55 2.07 -7.20
CA VAL A 168 -7.46 0.92 -7.00
C VAL A 168 -8.56 0.82 -8.06
N GLY A 169 -8.60 1.74 -9.02
CA GLY A 169 -9.54 1.73 -10.14
C GLY A 169 -10.97 2.07 -9.76
N VAL A 170 -11.20 3.06 -8.86
CA VAL A 170 -12.53 3.52 -8.46
C VAL A 170 -12.60 5.05 -8.41
N PRO A 171 -13.80 5.64 -8.49
CA PRO A 171 -13.95 7.08 -8.29
C PRO A 171 -13.44 7.55 -6.92
N LYS A 172 -12.90 8.78 -6.86
CA LYS A 172 -12.41 9.44 -5.62
C LYS A 172 -13.39 9.31 -4.45
N PHE A 173 -14.68 9.55 -4.71
CA PHE A 173 -15.70 9.46 -3.66
C PHE A 173 -15.91 8.03 -3.14
N THR A 174 -15.75 7.02 -3.99
CA THR A 174 -15.79 5.61 -3.59
C THR A 174 -14.58 5.28 -2.72
N ALA A 175 -13.37 5.76 -3.08
CA ALA A 175 -12.18 5.59 -2.25
C ALA A 175 -12.38 6.22 -0.85
N ALA A 176 -12.89 7.46 -0.79
CA ALA A 176 -13.18 8.14 0.47
C ALA A 176 -14.25 7.41 1.30
N SER A 177 -15.30 6.87 0.66
CA SER A 177 -16.34 6.07 1.34
C SER A 177 -15.77 4.76 1.89
N ARG A 178 -14.95 4.04 1.11
CA ARG A 178 -14.27 2.83 1.57
C ARG A 178 -13.37 3.10 2.77
N TYR A 179 -12.65 4.22 2.76
CA TYR A 179 -11.84 4.65 3.89
C TYR A 179 -12.67 4.87 5.15
N ARG A 180 -13.75 5.68 5.08
CA ARG A 180 -14.63 5.95 6.22
C ARG A 180 -15.23 4.67 6.79
N ASN A 181 -15.75 3.81 5.92
CA ASN A 181 -16.34 2.53 6.32
C ASN A 181 -15.29 1.61 6.95
N GLY A 182 -14.06 1.60 6.44
CA GLY A 182 -12.95 0.85 7.00
C GLY A 182 -12.57 1.32 8.40
N ILE A 183 -12.42 2.64 8.61
CA ILE A 183 -12.13 3.23 9.93
C ILE A 183 -13.27 2.95 10.92
N GLN A 184 -14.53 3.07 10.48
CA GLN A 184 -15.66 2.76 11.35
C GLN A 184 -15.68 1.29 11.79
N LYS A 185 -15.35 0.36 10.88
CA LYS A 185 -15.24 -1.06 11.23
C LYS A 185 -14.08 -1.32 12.19
N LEU A 186 -12.91 -0.68 11.99
CA LEU A 186 -11.79 -0.79 12.92
C LEU A 186 -12.16 -0.31 14.32
N ARG A 187 -12.86 0.82 14.45
CA ARG A 187 -13.33 1.32 15.74
C ARG A 187 -14.22 0.30 16.44
N LYS A 188 -15.19 -0.29 15.73
CA LYS A 188 -16.08 -1.32 16.30
C LYS A 188 -15.32 -2.57 16.75
N LEU A 189 -14.30 -2.99 16.00
CA LEU A 189 -13.47 -4.13 16.39
C LEU A 189 -12.66 -3.84 17.66
N LEU A 190 -12.13 -2.61 17.80
CA LEU A 190 -11.41 -2.16 18.99
C LEU A 190 -12.32 -2.04 20.23
N GLU A 191 -13.54 -1.54 20.06
CA GLU A 191 -14.54 -1.43 21.15
C GLU A 191 -15.00 -2.82 21.61
N GLY A 192 -15.26 -3.76 20.68
CA GLY A 192 -15.66 -5.13 21.03
C GLY A 192 -14.56 -5.96 21.71
N ASP A 193 -13.28 -5.67 21.43
CA ASP A 193 -12.15 -6.33 22.12
C ASP A 193 -11.95 -5.80 23.56
N HIS A 194 -12.43 -4.58 23.86
CA HIS A 194 -12.42 -3.98 25.20
C HIS A 194 -13.53 -4.52 26.11
N GLU A 195 -14.68 -4.93 25.55
CA GLU A 195 -15.78 -5.51 26.30
C GLU A 195 -15.56 -7.01 26.63
N ALA A 196 -14.65 -7.67 25.91
CA ALA A 196 -14.35 -9.10 26.09
C ALA A 196 -13.18 -9.38 27.07
N ARG A 197 -12.57 -8.35 27.65
CA ARG A 197 -11.50 -8.41 28.68
C ARG A 197 -12.01 -7.99 30.05
#